data_5d98b164e9de8e972ffd718930e0c63d
#
_entry.id   5d98b164e9de8e972ffd718930e0c63d
#
_cell.length_a   1.000
_cell.length_b   1.000
_cell.length_c   1.000
_cell.angle_alpha   90.00
_cell.angle_beta   90.00
_cell.angle_gamma   90.00
#
_symmetry.space_group_name_H-M   'P 1'
#
loop_
_entity.id
_entity.type
_entity.pdbx_description
1 polymer ?
#
loop_
_entity_poly.entity_id
_entity_poly.type
_entity_poly.pdbx_seq_one_letter_code
_entity_poly.pdbx_strand_id
1 'polypeptide(L)'
;DINRINMQQGRIIEQYPTASIVERPDAERPLYQVTKAVKSPSYGALKPLLDDDNLEEIMYNHPDKAVMVAHRKHGMCVTNVKLTSEEATAIIQKVGKYVGRKVGPGNLLLDGRLPDGSRVNATIPPVSPNGPTMTIRKQMNDPLTVVNLMKFGTMSPRLAALLWMFADGMGSAPSNILVAGGTGSGKTTTLNVLGLFIPCLLYTSPSPRDLP
;
A
#
# COMPACT_ATOMS: atom_id res chain seq x y z
N ASP A 1 -8.42 -26.01 -1.37
CA ASP A 1 -7.13 -26.66 -1.76
C ASP A 1 -6.08 -25.61 -2.14
N ILE A 2 -5.61 -24.88 -1.10
CA ILE A 2 -4.52 -23.88 -1.24
C ILE A 2 -3.13 -24.57 -1.36
N ASN A 3 -3.07 -25.88 -1.18
CA ASN A 3 -1.83 -26.63 -1.02
C ASN A 3 -1.25 -27.29 -2.30
N ARG A 4 -1.70 -26.93 -3.49
CA ARG A 4 -1.20 -27.54 -4.73
C ARG A 4 -0.57 -26.54 -5.71
N ILE A 5 0.26 -25.63 -5.23
CA ILE A 5 1.36 -25.10 -6.05
C ILE A 5 2.61 -25.83 -5.57
N ASN A 6 3.13 -26.73 -6.41
CA ASN A 6 4.29 -27.56 -6.16
C ASN A 6 5.37 -26.83 -5.38
N MET A 7 5.75 -27.39 -4.22
CA MET A 7 6.99 -27.10 -3.49
C MET A 7 8.20 -27.56 -4.32
N GLN A 8 8.45 -27.01 -5.51
CA GLN A 8 9.66 -27.26 -6.25
C GLN A 8 10.65 -26.13 -5.99
N GLN A 9 11.61 -26.47 -5.11
CA GLN A 9 12.97 -25.92 -5.06
C GLN A 9 13.13 -24.41 -5.04
N GLY A 10 12.56 -23.74 -4.02
CA GLY A 10 12.88 -22.35 -3.73
C GLY A 10 13.62 -22.22 -2.40
N ARG A 11 14.55 -21.27 -2.30
CA ARG A 11 15.22 -20.93 -1.05
C ARG A 11 14.34 -19.92 -0.29
N ILE A 12 14.00 -20.22 0.96
CA ILE A 12 13.33 -19.24 1.84
C ILE A 12 14.34 -18.14 2.15
N ILE A 13 14.02 -16.90 1.74
CA ILE A 13 14.82 -15.70 2.02
C ILE A 13 14.45 -15.12 3.38
N GLU A 14 13.15 -15.09 3.67
CA GLU A 14 12.62 -14.48 4.89
C GLU A 14 11.32 -15.17 5.30
N GLN A 15 11.11 -15.34 6.61
CA GLN A 15 9.92 -16.01 7.15
C GLN A 15 9.21 -15.09 8.13
N TYR A 16 7.89 -14.97 7.96
CA TYR A 16 6.98 -14.23 8.82
C TYR A 16 5.98 -15.18 9.51
N PRO A 17 5.26 -14.76 10.54
CA PRO A 17 4.29 -15.61 11.24
C PRO A 17 3.17 -16.17 10.36
N THR A 18 2.81 -15.47 9.29
CA THR A 18 1.69 -15.81 8.40
C THR A 18 2.09 -16.04 6.95
N ALA A 19 3.36 -15.74 6.61
CA ALA A 19 3.87 -15.84 5.24
C ALA A 19 5.37 -16.12 5.19
N SER A 20 5.88 -16.49 4.03
CA SER A 20 7.31 -16.60 3.75
C SER A 20 7.63 -16.05 2.37
N ILE A 21 8.81 -15.48 2.22
CA ILE A 21 9.36 -15.09 0.92
C ILE A 21 10.26 -16.20 0.42
N VAL A 22 9.97 -16.70 -0.77
CA VAL A 22 10.69 -17.79 -1.41
C VAL A 22 11.29 -17.30 -2.72
N GLU A 23 12.60 -17.35 -2.84
CA GLU A 23 13.29 -17.12 -4.10
C GLU A 23 13.24 -18.39 -4.94
N ARG A 24 12.88 -18.25 -6.21
CA ARG A 24 12.80 -19.34 -7.15
C ARG A 24 13.79 -19.11 -8.28
N PRO A 25 14.71 -20.04 -8.56
CA PRO A 25 15.73 -19.87 -9.61
C PRO A 25 15.14 -19.74 -11.02
N ASP A 26 13.96 -20.27 -11.23
CA ASP A 26 13.22 -20.30 -12.50
C ASP A 26 12.23 -19.15 -12.69
N ALA A 27 12.15 -18.21 -11.74
CA ALA A 27 11.19 -17.11 -11.78
C ALA A 27 11.85 -15.74 -11.58
N GLU A 28 11.45 -14.77 -12.39
CA GLU A 28 11.94 -13.38 -12.31
C GLU A 28 11.55 -12.67 -10.99
N ARG A 29 10.53 -13.17 -10.29
CA ARG A 29 10.00 -12.53 -9.09
C ARG A 29 9.91 -13.51 -7.94
N PRO A 30 10.21 -13.07 -6.70
CA PRO A 30 10.05 -13.92 -5.52
C PRO A 30 8.57 -14.30 -5.30
N LEU A 31 8.37 -15.46 -4.68
CA LEU A 31 7.06 -15.93 -4.26
C LEU A 31 6.79 -15.47 -2.83
N TYR A 32 5.71 -14.71 -2.64
CA TYR A 32 5.13 -14.44 -1.34
C TYR A 32 4.14 -15.56 -1.01
N GLN A 33 4.55 -16.49 -0.18
CA GLN A 33 3.76 -17.66 0.18
C GLN A 33 2.99 -17.41 1.48
N VAL A 34 1.67 -17.33 1.39
CA VAL A 34 0.80 -17.31 2.56
C VAL A 34 0.75 -18.70 3.17
N THR A 35 1.18 -18.84 4.42
CA THR A 35 1.24 -20.13 5.14
C THR A 35 -0.02 -20.40 5.97
N LYS A 36 -0.72 -19.36 6.41
CA LYS A 36 -2.00 -19.50 7.13
C LYS A 36 -3.14 -18.89 6.33
N ALA A 37 -4.04 -19.72 5.86
CA ALA A 37 -5.27 -19.27 5.20
C ALA A 37 -6.29 -18.82 6.26
N VAL A 38 -6.47 -17.52 6.39
CA VAL A 38 -7.57 -16.93 7.17
C VAL A 38 -8.60 -16.42 6.18
N LYS A 39 -9.74 -17.10 6.09
CA LYS A 39 -10.87 -16.63 5.28
C LYS A 39 -11.66 -15.60 6.08
N SER A 40 -11.77 -14.39 5.57
CA SER A 40 -12.61 -13.34 6.11
C SER A 40 -13.95 -13.28 5.37
N PRO A 41 -15.08 -13.05 6.05
CA PRO A 41 -16.36 -12.84 5.38
C PRO A 41 -16.36 -11.67 4.40
N SER A 42 -15.51 -10.67 4.64
CA SER A 42 -15.46 -9.42 3.84
C SER A 42 -14.42 -9.46 2.73
N TYR A 43 -13.23 -9.99 3.01
CA TYR A 43 -12.08 -9.94 2.10
C TYR A 43 -11.63 -11.32 1.58
N GLY A 44 -12.32 -12.41 1.99
CA GLY A 44 -12.00 -13.76 1.53
C GLY A 44 -10.54 -14.13 1.77
N ALA A 45 -9.90 -14.67 0.73
CA ALA A 45 -8.49 -15.08 0.76
C ALA A 45 -7.49 -13.92 0.76
N LEU A 46 -7.92 -12.66 0.57
CA LEU A 46 -7.06 -11.47 0.63
C LEU A 46 -6.77 -11.03 2.07
N LYS A 47 -7.50 -11.52 3.07
CA LYS A 47 -7.35 -11.08 4.46
C LYS A 47 -5.91 -11.19 4.98
N PRO A 48 -5.17 -12.29 4.79
CA PRO A 48 -3.78 -12.38 5.25
C PRO A 48 -2.86 -11.35 4.60
N LEU A 49 -3.13 -10.97 3.34
CA LEU A 49 -2.36 -9.94 2.65
C LEU A 49 -2.70 -8.54 3.17
N LEU A 50 -3.95 -8.31 3.54
CA LEU A 50 -4.38 -7.04 4.14
C LEU A 50 -3.81 -6.84 5.55
N ASP A 51 -3.60 -7.90 6.29
CA ASP A 51 -3.10 -7.84 7.68
C ASP A 51 -1.57 -7.73 7.76
N ASP A 52 -0.83 -7.98 6.66
CA ASP A 52 0.63 -7.89 6.68
C ASP A 52 1.12 -6.47 6.36
N ASP A 53 1.64 -5.77 7.36
CA ASP A 53 2.15 -4.40 7.26
C ASP A 53 3.42 -4.27 6.38
N ASN A 54 4.07 -5.39 6.03
CA ASN A 54 5.19 -5.38 5.09
C ASN A 54 4.75 -5.22 3.62
N LEU A 55 3.45 -5.31 3.34
CA LEU A 55 2.90 -5.11 2.01
C LEU A 55 2.44 -3.66 1.82
N GLU A 56 2.82 -3.07 0.69
CA GLU A 56 2.41 -1.73 0.27
C GLU A 56 1.19 -1.75 -0.64
N GLU A 57 1.13 -2.76 -1.52
CA GLU A 57 0.10 -2.84 -2.54
C GLU A 57 -0.30 -4.30 -2.81
N ILE A 58 -1.58 -4.52 -3.02
CA ILE A 58 -2.17 -5.82 -3.36
C ILE A 58 -2.88 -5.65 -4.69
N MET A 59 -2.52 -6.45 -5.70
CA MET A 59 -3.02 -6.33 -7.06
C MET A 59 -3.62 -7.64 -7.55
N TYR A 60 -4.90 -7.59 -7.89
CA TYR A 60 -5.62 -8.64 -8.58
C TYR A 60 -5.95 -8.15 -9.98
N ASN A 61 -5.24 -8.66 -11.00
CA ASN A 61 -5.31 -8.15 -12.36
C ASN A 61 -6.03 -9.09 -13.33
N HIS A 62 -6.20 -10.36 -12.97
CA HIS A 62 -6.81 -11.36 -13.87
C HIS A 62 -7.31 -12.57 -13.08
N PRO A 63 -8.49 -13.16 -13.44
CA PRO A 63 -9.08 -14.30 -12.74
C PRO A 63 -8.19 -15.53 -12.65
N ASP A 64 -7.44 -15.82 -13.71
CA ASP A 64 -6.62 -17.05 -13.79
C ASP A 64 -5.20 -16.87 -13.24
N LYS A 65 -4.85 -15.65 -12.84
CA LYS A 65 -3.51 -15.34 -12.33
C LYS A 65 -3.51 -15.21 -10.81
N ALA A 66 -2.37 -15.53 -10.23
CA ALA A 66 -2.14 -15.29 -8.82
C ALA A 66 -2.18 -13.79 -8.50
N VAL A 67 -2.68 -13.45 -7.32
CA VAL A 67 -2.59 -12.10 -6.77
C VAL A 67 -1.13 -11.69 -6.67
N MET A 68 -0.83 -10.46 -7.03
CA MET A 68 0.51 -9.88 -6.89
C MET A 68 0.53 -8.91 -5.73
N VAL A 69 1.68 -8.78 -5.10
CA VAL A 69 1.88 -7.82 -4.00
C VAL A 69 3.18 -7.05 -4.20
N ALA A 70 3.17 -5.78 -3.76
CA ALA A 70 4.39 -5.02 -3.59
C ALA A 70 4.82 -5.12 -2.12
N HIS A 71 5.95 -5.80 -1.89
CA HIS A 71 6.54 -5.96 -0.57
C HIS A 71 7.61 -4.87 -0.35
N ARG A 72 7.61 -4.22 0.82
CA ARG A 72 8.48 -3.07 1.14
C ARG A 72 9.97 -3.34 0.91
N LYS A 73 10.41 -4.54 1.23
CA LYS A 73 11.83 -4.93 1.15
C LYS A 73 12.18 -5.68 -0.13
N HIS A 74 11.26 -6.51 -0.63
CA HIS A 74 11.50 -7.42 -1.75
C HIS A 74 10.86 -6.97 -3.07
N GLY A 75 10.19 -5.80 -3.09
CA GLY A 75 9.53 -5.28 -4.29
C GLY A 75 8.34 -6.14 -4.73
N MET A 76 8.19 -6.30 -6.02
CA MET A 76 7.06 -7.03 -6.61
C MET A 76 7.19 -8.54 -6.43
N CYS A 77 6.24 -9.14 -5.72
CA CYS A 77 6.15 -10.57 -5.48
C CYS A 77 4.87 -11.16 -6.09
N VAL A 78 4.94 -12.41 -6.50
CA VAL A 78 3.76 -13.20 -6.89
C VAL A 78 3.31 -14.00 -5.66
N THR A 79 2.02 -14.04 -5.36
CA THR A 79 1.51 -14.82 -4.22
C THR A 79 1.05 -16.22 -4.63
N ASN A 80 0.79 -17.08 -3.65
CA ASN A 80 0.07 -18.34 -3.85
C ASN A 80 -1.46 -18.18 -3.78
N VAL A 81 -1.97 -16.95 -3.63
CA VAL A 81 -3.40 -16.66 -3.56
C VAL A 81 -3.96 -16.49 -4.97
N LYS A 82 -5.01 -17.23 -5.27
CA LYS A 82 -5.80 -17.11 -6.50
C LYS A 82 -7.25 -16.86 -6.15
N LEU A 83 -7.92 -16.03 -6.93
CA LEU A 83 -9.34 -15.73 -6.81
C LEU A 83 -10.02 -16.03 -8.14
N THR A 84 -11.21 -16.58 -8.07
CA THR A 84 -12.10 -16.65 -9.24
C THR A 84 -12.69 -15.28 -9.55
N SER A 85 -13.21 -15.11 -10.77
CA SER A 85 -13.92 -13.88 -11.16
C SER A 85 -15.10 -13.55 -10.24
N GLU A 86 -15.83 -14.59 -9.81
CA GLU A 86 -16.97 -14.46 -8.90
C GLU A 86 -16.55 -14.05 -7.50
N GLU A 87 -15.51 -14.68 -6.95
CA GLU A 87 -14.96 -14.31 -5.64
C GLU A 87 -14.46 -12.87 -5.62
N ALA A 88 -13.71 -12.48 -6.67
CA ALA A 88 -13.21 -11.11 -6.79
C ALA A 88 -14.36 -10.10 -6.90
N THR A 89 -15.36 -10.37 -7.74
CA THR A 89 -16.55 -9.52 -7.87
C THR A 89 -17.30 -9.39 -6.54
N ALA A 90 -17.47 -10.50 -5.82
CA ALA A 90 -18.11 -10.49 -4.51
C ALA A 90 -17.34 -9.65 -3.47
N ILE A 91 -16.01 -9.72 -3.48
CA ILE A 91 -15.14 -8.87 -2.63
C ILE A 91 -15.30 -7.41 -3.03
N ILE A 92 -15.23 -7.08 -4.32
CA ILE A 92 -15.38 -5.70 -4.82
C ILE A 92 -16.73 -5.11 -4.42
N GLN A 93 -17.82 -5.88 -4.53
CA GLN A 93 -19.15 -5.43 -4.11
C GLN A 93 -19.26 -5.20 -2.61
N LYS A 94 -18.65 -6.06 -1.79
CA LYS A 94 -18.60 -5.88 -0.33
C LYS A 94 -17.78 -4.66 0.04
N VAL A 95 -16.60 -4.49 -0.55
CA VAL A 95 -15.77 -3.30 -0.37
C VAL A 95 -16.52 -2.04 -0.81
N GLY A 96 -17.24 -2.10 -1.93
CA GLY A 96 -18.10 -1.01 -2.39
C GLY A 96 -19.12 -0.57 -1.33
N LYS A 97 -19.74 -1.52 -0.63
CA LYS A 97 -20.65 -1.21 0.48
C LYS A 97 -19.97 -0.49 1.64
N TYR A 98 -18.74 -0.88 2.01
CA TYR A 98 -17.98 -0.19 3.06
C TYR A 98 -17.62 1.25 2.67
N VAL A 99 -17.29 1.46 1.39
CA VAL A 99 -16.94 2.77 0.85
C VAL A 99 -18.16 3.65 0.57
N GLY A 100 -19.38 3.12 0.78
CA GLY A 100 -20.64 3.82 0.46
C GLY A 100 -20.93 3.92 -1.03
N ARG A 101 -20.30 3.09 -1.88
CA ARG A 101 -20.49 3.06 -3.33
C ARG A 101 -21.03 1.70 -3.78
N LYS A 102 -22.16 1.72 -4.44
CA LYS A 102 -22.74 0.51 -5.04
C LYS A 102 -22.04 0.19 -6.35
N VAL A 103 -21.39 -0.97 -6.43
CA VAL A 103 -20.75 -1.48 -7.65
C VAL A 103 -21.66 -2.50 -8.32
N GLY A 104 -21.93 -2.31 -9.61
CA GLY A 104 -22.83 -3.14 -10.38
C GLY A 104 -23.25 -2.48 -11.70
N PRO A 105 -24.30 -2.97 -12.36
CA PRO A 105 -24.79 -2.37 -13.61
C PRO A 105 -25.05 -0.87 -13.41
N GLY A 106 -24.39 -0.02 -14.23
CA GLY A 106 -24.46 1.44 -14.14
C GLY A 106 -23.34 2.10 -13.30
N ASN A 107 -22.60 1.35 -12.47
CA ASN A 107 -21.40 1.85 -11.80
C ASN A 107 -20.34 0.75 -11.75
N LEU A 108 -19.49 0.71 -12.76
CA LEU A 108 -18.53 -0.36 -13.03
C LEU A 108 -17.15 -0.10 -12.39
N LEU A 109 -16.98 1.06 -11.77
CA LEU A 109 -15.73 1.52 -11.16
C LEU A 109 -15.92 1.70 -9.67
N LEU A 110 -14.93 1.28 -8.91
CA LEU A 110 -14.81 1.55 -7.49
C LEU A 110 -13.51 2.31 -7.24
N ASP A 111 -13.59 3.51 -6.74
CA ASP A 111 -12.47 4.26 -6.17
C ASP A 111 -12.89 4.77 -4.80
N GLY A 112 -12.12 4.44 -3.78
CA GLY A 112 -12.46 4.82 -2.42
C GLY A 112 -11.40 4.46 -1.40
N ARG A 113 -11.74 4.66 -0.13
CA ARG A 113 -10.89 4.31 1.01
C ARG A 113 -11.56 3.28 1.89
N LEU A 114 -10.79 2.28 2.29
CA LEU A 114 -11.19 1.30 3.30
C LEU A 114 -11.20 1.92 4.69
N PRO A 115 -11.85 1.28 5.69
CA PRO A 115 -11.87 1.80 7.06
C PRO A 115 -10.49 1.97 7.71
N ASP A 116 -9.50 1.20 7.27
CA ASP A 116 -8.09 1.32 7.68
C ASP A 116 -7.33 2.46 6.97
N GLY A 117 -8.01 3.24 6.12
CA GLY A 117 -7.43 4.31 5.33
C GLY A 117 -6.80 3.89 4.00
N SER A 118 -6.65 2.59 3.75
CA SER A 118 -6.11 2.05 2.49
C SER A 118 -6.97 2.47 1.30
N ARG A 119 -6.33 2.84 0.19
CA ARG A 119 -7.05 3.21 -1.04
C ARG A 119 -7.33 1.97 -1.86
N VAL A 120 -8.56 1.82 -2.30
CA VAL A 120 -9.00 0.75 -3.20
C VAL A 120 -9.45 1.33 -4.52
N ASN A 121 -8.97 0.73 -5.61
CA ASN A 121 -9.46 0.95 -6.96
C ASN A 121 -9.81 -0.40 -7.57
N ALA A 122 -11.01 -0.52 -8.13
CA ALA A 122 -11.43 -1.77 -8.76
C ALA A 122 -12.34 -1.50 -9.96
N THR A 123 -12.31 -2.41 -10.91
CA THR A 123 -13.18 -2.39 -12.10
C THR A 123 -13.82 -3.74 -12.30
N ILE A 124 -15.01 -3.72 -12.89
CA ILE A 124 -15.73 -4.94 -13.30
C ILE A 124 -16.08 -4.88 -14.79
N PRO A 125 -16.31 -6.02 -15.44
CA PRO A 125 -16.76 -6.03 -16.83
C PRO A 125 -18.03 -5.18 -17.03
N PRO A 126 -18.15 -4.51 -18.18
CA PRO A 126 -17.31 -4.53 -19.39
C PRO A 126 -16.12 -3.56 -19.41
N VAL A 127 -15.91 -2.73 -18.38
CA VAL A 127 -14.76 -1.79 -18.31
C VAL A 127 -13.44 -2.56 -18.30
N SER A 128 -13.40 -3.70 -17.64
CA SER A 128 -12.28 -4.64 -17.66
C SER A 128 -12.68 -5.92 -18.43
N PRO A 129 -12.41 -6.01 -19.75
CA PRO A 129 -12.94 -7.09 -20.59
C PRO A 129 -12.50 -8.50 -20.17
N ASN A 130 -11.29 -8.60 -19.57
CA ASN A 130 -10.71 -9.87 -19.15
C ASN A 130 -11.15 -10.34 -17.76
N GLY A 131 -12.13 -9.68 -17.16
CA GLY A 131 -12.61 -9.97 -15.81
C GLY A 131 -12.39 -8.80 -14.84
N PRO A 132 -12.86 -8.94 -13.59
CA PRO A 132 -12.69 -7.90 -12.59
C PRO A 132 -11.21 -7.67 -12.25
N THR A 133 -10.86 -6.43 -11.95
CA THR A 133 -9.54 -6.06 -11.44
C THR A 133 -9.68 -5.30 -10.14
N MET A 134 -8.68 -5.40 -9.27
CA MET A 134 -8.68 -4.67 -7.99
C MET A 134 -7.25 -4.41 -7.54
N THR A 135 -6.99 -3.17 -7.16
CA THR A 135 -5.75 -2.74 -6.54
C THR A 135 -6.07 -2.10 -5.20
N ILE A 136 -5.41 -2.57 -4.15
CA ILE A 136 -5.50 -2.01 -2.80
C ILE A 136 -4.12 -1.49 -2.42
N ARG A 137 -3.99 -0.17 -2.28
CA ARG A 137 -2.78 0.48 -1.78
C ARG A 137 -2.93 0.73 -0.29
N LYS A 138 -2.16 -0.02 0.49
CA LYS A 138 -2.24 0.02 1.94
C LYS A 138 -1.77 1.35 2.51
N GLN A 139 -2.48 1.85 3.50
CA GLN A 139 -2.01 2.95 4.30
C GLN A 139 -0.99 2.43 5.32
N MET A 140 0.07 3.20 5.52
CA MET A 140 1.06 2.90 6.56
C MET A 140 0.44 3.20 7.92
N ASN A 141 0.42 2.22 8.83
CA ASN A 141 -0.12 2.41 10.17
C ASN A 141 0.77 3.34 11.01
N ASP A 142 2.09 3.21 10.84
CA ASP A 142 3.07 4.06 11.52
C ASP A 142 3.75 5.00 10.51
N PRO A 143 3.43 6.31 10.54
CA PRO A 143 4.08 7.28 9.67
C PRO A 143 5.57 7.38 10.02
N LEU A 144 6.40 7.48 8.99
CA LEU A 144 7.83 7.68 9.18
C LEU A 144 8.11 8.99 9.91
N THR A 145 9.03 8.93 10.85
CA THR A 145 9.52 10.08 11.60
C THR A 145 10.91 10.51 11.11
N VAL A 146 11.39 11.67 11.54
CA VAL A 146 12.74 12.13 11.28
C VAL A 146 13.79 11.13 11.78
N VAL A 147 13.52 10.47 12.92
CA VAL A 147 14.41 9.45 13.49
C VAL A 147 14.53 8.25 12.53
N ASN A 148 13.45 7.84 11.88
CA ASN A 148 13.49 6.79 10.88
C ASN A 148 14.35 7.19 9.67
N LEU A 149 14.21 8.43 9.16
CA LEU A 149 15.02 8.92 8.04
C LEU A 149 16.51 9.00 8.38
N MET A 150 16.83 9.36 9.63
CA MET A 150 18.22 9.33 10.11
C MET A 150 18.75 7.89 10.20
N LYS A 151 17.98 6.95 10.74
CA LYS A 151 18.36 5.53 10.82
C LYS A 151 18.57 4.90 9.44
N PHE A 152 17.79 5.30 8.44
CA PHE A 152 17.94 4.84 7.05
C PHE A 152 19.12 5.51 6.33
N GLY A 153 19.78 6.49 6.95
CA GLY A 153 20.86 7.26 6.30
C GLY A 153 20.38 8.25 5.25
N THR A 154 19.07 8.44 5.10
CA THR A 154 18.47 9.39 4.15
C THR A 154 18.75 10.84 4.56
N MET A 155 18.85 11.09 5.85
CA MET A 155 19.03 12.43 6.42
C MET A 155 20.03 12.38 7.58
N SER A 156 21.02 13.30 7.58
CA SER A 156 21.91 13.43 8.71
C SER A 156 21.24 14.20 9.87
N PRO A 157 21.65 13.98 11.14
CA PRO A 157 21.12 14.74 12.27
C PRO A 157 21.29 16.25 12.11
N ARG A 158 22.41 16.69 11.52
CA ARG A 158 22.69 18.10 11.27
C ARG A 158 21.72 18.69 10.24
N LEU A 159 21.41 17.95 9.17
CA LEU A 159 20.44 18.37 8.17
C LEU A 159 19.03 18.41 8.77
N ALA A 160 18.66 17.41 9.57
CA ALA A 160 17.36 17.38 10.26
C ALA A 160 17.18 18.61 11.17
N ALA A 161 18.20 18.96 11.97
CA ALA A 161 18.18 20.15 12.82
C ALA A 161 18.04 21.45 12.00
N LEU A 162 18.77 21.56 10.90
CA LEU A 162 18.70 22.73 10.02
C LEU A 162 17.31 22.88 9.39
N LEU A 163 16.74 21.80 8.91
CA LEU A 163 15.39 21.79 8.32
C LEU A 163 14.33 22.12 9.36
N TRP A 164 14.50 21.64 10.60
CA TRP A 164 13.62 22.02 11.70
C TRP A 164 13.68 23.52 11.95
N MET A 165 14.87 24.10 12.06
CA MET A 165 15.03 25.55 12.24
C MET A 165 14.31 26.34 11.14
N PHE A 166 14.42 25.91 9.89
CA PHE A 166 13.72 26.56 8.78
C PHE A 166 12.20 26.40 8.83
N ALA A 167 11.72 25.22 9.21
CA ALA A 167 10.28 24.95 9.31
C ALA A 167 9.64 25.65 10.52
N ASP A 168 10.34 25.76 11.65
CA ASP A 168 9.87 26.44 12.86
C ASP A 168 9.97 27.98 12.74
N GLY A 169 10.96 28.47 12.00
CA GLY A 169 11.24 29.90 11.85
C GLY A 169 11.94 30.54 13.03
N MET A 170 12.21 29.83 14.15
CA MET A 170 12.96 30.26 15.33
C MET A 170 12.55 31.64 15.87
N GLY A 171 11.25 31.92 15.96
CA GLY A 171 10.71 33.19 16.41
C GLY A 171 10.66 34.29 15.32
N SER A 172 11.06 33.96 14.10
CA SER A 172 10.90 34.74 12.88
C SER A 172 9.85 34.11 11.97
N ALA A 173 9.81 34.48 10.69
CA ALA A 173 8.93 33.85 9.72
C ALA A 173 9.48 32.48 9.28
N PRO A 174 8.65 31.41 9.26
CA PRO A 174 9.03 30.13 8.69
C PRO A 174 9.47 30.25 7.22
N SER A 175 10.44 29.43 6.83
CA SER A 175 10.95 29.41 5.45
C SER A 175 10.04 28.58 4.55
N ASN A 176 9.92 28.98 3.28
CA ASN A 176 9.33 28.14 2.26
C ASN A 176 10.33 27.05 1.85
N ILE A 177 9.92 25.77 1.93
CA ILE A 177 10.77 24.63 1.61
C ILE A 177 10.18 23.91 0.39
N LEU A 178 10.98 23.77 -0.66
CA LEU A 178 10.65 23.01 -1.87
C LEU A 178 11.41 21.69 -1.87
N VAL A 179 10.68 20.56 -1.92
CA VAL A 179 11.24 19.22 -2.06
C VAL A 179 11.02 18.72 -3.48
N ALA A 180 12.11 18.59 -4.25
CA ALA A 180 12.09 18.17 -5.65
C ALA A 180 12.86 16.87 -5.87
N GLY A 181 12.49 16.12 -6.91
CA GLY A 181 13.15 14.85 -7.27
C GLY A 181 12.28 13.99 -8.20
N GLY A 182 12.80 12.88 -8.69
CA GLY A 182 12.11 11.94 -9.57
C GLY A 182 10.98 11.15 -8.87
N THR A 183 10.22 10.38 -9.63
CA THR A 183 9.20 9.47 -9.08
C THR A 183 9.87 8.40 -8.20
N GLY A 184 9.29 8.09 -7.04
CA GLY A 184 9.83 7.10 -6.10
C GLY A 184 11.04 7.56 -5.28
N SER A 185 11.51 8.82 -5.42
CA SER A 185 12.68 9.33 -4.67
C SER A 185 12.43 9.72 -3.20
N GLY A 186 11.24 9.43 -2.67
CA GLY A 186 10.89 9.73 -1.28
C GLY A 186 10.47 11.17 -0.99
N LYS A 187 10.14 12.00 -2.02
CA LYS A 187 9.71 13.40 -1.83
C LYS A 187 8.57 13.56 -0.83
N THR A 188 7.49 12.81 -1.05
CA THR A 188 6.29 12.87 -0.19
C THR A 188 6.61 12.41 1.23
N THR A 189 7.44 11.38 1.37
CA THR A 189 7.90 10.88 2.67
C THR A 189 8.68 11.98 3.42
N THR A 190 9.64 12.62 2.75
CA THR A 190 10.42 13.72 3.32
C THR A 190 9.52 14.90 3.67
N LEU A 191 8.59 15.28 2.79
CA LEU A 191 7.65 16.37 3.04
C LEU A 191 6.76 16.10 4.25
N ASN A 192 6.23 14.88 4.37
CA ASN A 192 5.40 14.49 5.52
C ASN A 192 6.20 14.54 6.83
N VAL A 193 7.47 14.12 6.82
CA VAL A 193 8.35 14.22 8.00
C VAL A 193 8.65 15.68 8.35
N LEU A 194 8.89 16.53 7.36
CA LEU A 194 9.10 17.97 7.58
C LEU A 194 7.84 18.64 8.14
N GLY A 195 6.64 18.17 7.74
CA GLY A 195 5.38 18.64 8.30
C GLY A 195 5.28 18.47 9.81
N LEU A 196 5.98 17.47 10.40
CA LEU A 196 6.03 17.27 11.86
C LEU A 196 6.83 18.37 12.59
N PHE A 197 7.64 19.14 11.89
CA PHE A 197 8.41 20.24 12.45
C PHE A 197 7.60 21.55 12.54
N ILE A 198 6.46 21.62 11.83
CA ILE A 198 5.63 22.81 11.82
C ILE A 198 4.88 22.88 13.16
N PRO A 199 5.00 23.98 13.94
CA PRO A 199 4.27 24.16 15.18
C PRO A 199 2.75 24.11 14.98
N CYS A 200 2.01 23.47 15.89
CA CYS A 200 0.56 23.31 15.79
C CYS A 200 -0.22 24.61 15.60
N LEU A 201 0.32 25.73 16.09
CA LEU A 201 -0.29 27.06 15.98
C LEU A 201 -0.29 27.61 14.54
N LEU A 202 0.55 27.05 13.64
CA LEU A 202 0.58 27.45 12.23
C LEU A 202 -0.37 26.64 11.34
N TYR A 203 -1.01 25.62 11.87
CA TYR A 203 -1.98 24.78 11.14
C TYR A 203 -3.35 25.48 10.88
N THR A 204 -3.52 26.72 11.27
CA THR A 204 -4.79 27.44 11.13
C THR A 204 -5.00 28.10 9.76
N SER A 205 -4.05 27.99 8.84
CA SER A 205 -4.25 28.50 7.48
C SER A 205 -4.84 27.39 6.60
N PRO A 206 -6.03 27.56 6.03
CA PRO A 206 -6.62 26.59 5.12
C PRO A 206 -5.70 26.44 3.90
N SER A 207 -5.50 25.20 3.47
CA SER A 207 -4.82 24.92 2.20
C SER A 207 -5.57 25.59 1.06
N PRO A 208 -4.91 26.11 0.01
CA PRO A 208 -5.59 26.61 -1.18
C PRO A 208 -6.56 25.60 -1.83
N ARG A 209 -6.45 24.32 -1.48
CA ARG A 209 -7.35 23.24 -1.92
C ARG A 209 -8.62 23.12 -1.08
N ASP A 210 -8.66 23.79 0.08
CA ASP A 210 -9.78 23.75 1.02
C ASP A 210 -10.66 25.01 0.92
N LEU A 211 -10.32 25.90 -0.02
CA LEU A 211 -11.16 27.05 -0.36
C LEU A 211 -12.24 26.59 -1.34
N PRO A 212 -13.52 27.01 -1.10
CA PRO A 212 -14.65 26.64 -1.94
C PRO A 212 -14.56 27.19 -3.37
#